data_ecca743bdb55d6a7437f118d7b1afa22
#
_entry.id   ecca743bdb55d6a7437f118d7b1afa22
#
_cell.length_a   1.000
_cell.length_b   1.000
_cell.length_c   1.000
_cell.angle_alpha   90.00
_cell.angle_beta   90.00
_cell.angle_gamma   90.00
#
_symmetry.space_group_name_H-M   'P 1'
#
loop_
_entity.id
_entity.type
_entity.pdbx_description
1 polymer ?
#
loop_
_entity_poly.entity_id
_entity_poly.type
_entity_poly.pdbx_seq_one_letter_code
_entity_poly.pdbx_strand_id
1 'polypeptide(L)'
;KDRPWKYQDLADAMRAINSEDECNDTYGRIRMYQALLLKNPTGIKIPSERTVYRVMDEIGLVHRPKRKPNGITKADREARKSDDLLKREFKADKPLEKCVTDITEIKAKDGKLYVSAIFDCFDSSVLGLAMETNMKATLCEHTLDNAYLAHPDLRGAIVHSDRGRQYTSETYRQALSKYGIIQSMNSDGGRCHDNARCESMWARMKSELLYDRYNTESLTTDELRVLIWRYFISYWNNRRICSANGGLPPMIKRQRYYQSLGLAA
;
A
#
# COMPACT_ATOMS: atom_id res chain seq x y z
N LYS A 1 8.25 -13.59 47.33
CA LYS A 1 8.73 -14.27 46.10
C LYS A 1 8.05 -13.56 44.92
N ASP A 2 8.76 -12.72 44.23
CA ASP A 2 8.28 -12.05 43.04
C ASP A 2 8.06 -13.11 41.96
N ARG A 3 6.82 -13.44 41.69
CA ARG A 3 6.48 -14.27 40.54
C ARG A 3 6.68 -13.43 39.29
N PRO A 4 7.43 -13.91 38.28
CA PRO A 4 7.56 -13.20 37.02
C PRO A 4 6.16 -12.98 36.44
N TRP A 5 6.00 -11.83 35.76
CA TRP A 5 4.71 -11.50 35.17
C TRP A 5 4.32 -12.56 34.12
N LYS A 6 3.12 -13.08 34.23
CA LYS A 6 2.61 -14.20 33.40
C LYS A 6 2.76 -13.98 31.90
N TYR A 7 2.80 -12.72 31.46
CA TYR A 7 2.84 -12.37 30.05
C TYR A 7 4.19 -11.78 29.61
N GLN A 8 5.26 -11.99 30.40
CA GLN A 8 6.59 -11.43 30.09
C GLN A 8 7.09 -11.88 28.72
N ASP A 9 7.08 -13.18 28.42
CA ASP A 9 7.54 -13.71 27.12
C ASP A 9 6.71 -13.18 25.96
N LEU A 10 5.38 -13.06 26.14
CA LEU A 10 4.49 -12.47 25.14
C LEU A 10 4.81 -10.99 24.90
N ALA A 11 5.06 -10.23 25.95
CA ALA A 11 5.45 -8.83 25.88
C ALA A 11 6.78 -8.64 25.16
N ASP A 12 7.75 -9.49 25.43
CA ASP A 12 9.06 -9.45 24.78
C ASP A 12 8.96 -9.82 23.29
N ALA A 13 8.13 -10.81 22.94
CA ALA A 13 7.83 -11.11 21.53
C ALA A 13 7.15 -9.94 20.82
N MET A 14 6.23 -9.22 21.47
CA MET A 14 5.59 -8.02 20.90
C MET A 14 6.59 -6.87 20.70
N ARG A 15 7.49 -6.63 21.66
CA ARG A 15 8.56 -5.63 21.54
C ARG A 15 9.50 -5.98 20.40
N ALA A 16 9.88 -7.26 20.26
CA ALA A 16 10.70 -7.73 19.16
C ALA A 16 10.03 -7.45 17.78
N ILE A 17 8.74 -7.79 17.63
CA ILE A 17 7.98 -7.49 16.42
C ILE A 17 7.95 -5.98 16.15
N ASN A 18 7.71 -5.18 17.18
CA ASN A 18 7.66 -3.72 17.07
C ASN A 18 9.00 -3.13 16.59
N SER A 19 10.11 -3.69 17.03
CA SER A 19 11.47 -3.21 16.74
C SER A 19 12.03 -3.67 15.40
N GLU A 20 11.37 -4.61 14.70
CA GLU A 20 11.84 -5.12 13.39
C GLU A 20 11.78 -4.10 12.27
N ASP A 21 10.87 -3.15 12.37
CA ASP A 21 10.74 -2.04 11.43
C ASP A 21 10.12 -0.83 12.15
N GLU A 22 10.57 0.38 11.80
CA GLU A 22 10.03 1.61 12.38
C GLU A 22 8.52 1.76 12.19
N CYS A 23 7.96 1.25 11.08
CA CYS A 23 6.54 1.33 10.80
C CYS A 23 5.69 0.32 11.60
N ASN A 24 6.32 -0.66 12.28
CA ASN A 24 5.60 -1.64 13.09
C ASN A 24 5.00 -1.04 14.38
N ASP A 25 5.50 0.12 14.84
CA ASP A 25 4.92 0.85 15.97
C ASP A 25 3.48 1.34 15.70
N THR A 26 3.07 1.35 14.44
CA THR A 26 1.69 1.64 14.02
C THR A 26 0.76 0.43 14.08
N TYR A 27 1.26 -0.73 14.53
CA TYR A 27 0.43 -1.92 14.64
C TYR A 27 -0.61 -1.76 15.76
N GLY A 28 -1.88 -1.77 15.38
CA GLY A 28 -2.98 -1.96 16.33
C GLY A 28 -3.13 -3.45 16.70
N ARG A 29 -4.07 -3.73 17.62
CA ARG A 29 -4.30 -5.07 18.18
C ARG A 29 -4.40 -6.19 17.13
N ILE A 30 -5.14 -5.98 16.05
CA ILE A 30 -5.37 -7.00 15.01
C ILE A 30 -4.06 -7.34 14.31
N ARG A 31 -3.29 -6.33 13.88
CA ARG A 31 -2.01 -6.56 13.20
C ARG A 31 -0.97 -7.19 14.11
N MET A 32 -0.88 -6.76 15.36
CA MET A 32 0.02 -7.38 16.35
C MET A 32 -0.35 -8.84 16.61
N TYR A 33 -1.64 -9.14 16.80
CA TYR A 33 -2.12 -10.52 16.96
C TYR A 33 -1.78 -11.38 15.73
N GLN A 34 -2.03 -10.89 14.53
CA GLN A 34 -1.72 -11.58 13.28
C GLN A 34 -0.20 -11.76 13.09
N ALA A 35 0.61 -10.77 13.48
CA ALA A 35 2.06 -10.87 13.45
C ALA A 35 2.57 -11.98 14.39
N LEU A 36 2.05 -12.04 15.60
CA LEU A 36 2.38 -13.11 16.55
C LEU A 36 2.02 -14.50 16.01
N LEU A 37 0.84 -14.65 15.40
CA LEU A 37 0.42 -15.91 14.77
C LEU A 37 1.31 -16.30 13.59
N LEU A 38 1.68 -15.33 12.76
CA LEU A 38 2.53 -15.57 11.58
C LEU A 38 3.95 -15.98 11.98
N LYS A 39 4.53 -15.28 12.98
CA LYS A 39 5.89 -15.53 13.45
C LYS A 39 5.99 -16.74 14.35
N ASN A 40 4.91 -17.11 15.01
CA ASN A 40 4.80 -18.26 15.90
C ASN A 40 6.03 -18.42 16.82
N PRO A 41 6.32 -17.44 17.71
CA PRO A 41 7.53 -17.47 18.55
C PRO A 41 7.58 -18.72 19.42
N THR A 42 8.73 -19.38 19.42
CA THR A 42 8.94 -20.67 20.10
C THR A 42 8.62 -20.58 21.59
N GLY A 43 7.88 -21.55 22.11
CA GLY A 43 7.55 -21.67 23.54
C GLY A 43 6.42 -20.74 24.02
N ILE A 44 5.86 -19.90 23.13
CA ILE A 44 4.80 -18.97 23.49
C ILE A 44 3.47 -19.43 22.92
N LYS A 45 2.52 -19.80 23.78
CA LYS A 45 1.13 -19.99 23.36
C LYS A 45 0.46 -18.63 23.17
N ILE A 46 0.16 -18.26 21.93
CA ILE A 46 -0.50 -17.00 21.62
C ILE A 46 -1.92 -17.02 22.18
N PRO A 47 -2.26 -16.09 23.11
CA PRO A 47 -3.59 -16.02 23.69
C PRO A 47 -4.59 -15.37 22.73
N SER A 48 -5.84 -15.14 23.19
CA SER A 48 -6.83 -14.44 22.36
C SER A 48 -6.40 -13.00 22.02
N GLU A 49 -6.92 -12.47 20.90
CA GLU A 49 -6.69 -11.09 20.45
C GLU A 49 -6.95 -10.06 21.58
N ARG A 50 -8.01 -10.28 22.40
CA ARG A 50 -8.33 -9.40 23.52
C ARG A 50 -7.21 -9.38 24.57
N THR A 51 -6.59 -10.53 24.84
CA THR A 51 -5.47 -10.62 25.79
C THR A 51 -4.23 -9.93 25.21
N VAL A 52 -3.96 -10.14 23.91
CA VAL A 52 -2.87 -9.44 23.21
C VAL A 52 -3.04 -7.93 23.32
N TYR A 53 -4.23 -7.39 23.08
CA TYR A 53 -4.49 -5.95 23.20
C TYR A 53 -4.26 -5.42 24.63
N ARG A 54 -4.70 -6.17 25.64
CA ARG A 54 -4.47 -5.80 27.05
C ARG A 54 -2.97 -5.74 27.37
N VAL A 55 -2.19 -6.74 26.92
CA VAL A 55 -0.75 -6.75 27.13
C VAL A 55 -0.08 -5.59 26.35
N MET A 56 -0.52 -5.28 25.14
CA MET A 56 -0.05 -4.10 24.40
C MET A 56 -0.26 -2.80 25.16
N ASP A 57 -1.43 -2.66 25.80
CA ASP A 57 -1.78 -1.48 26.60
C ASP A 57 -0.89 -1.37 27.85
N GLU A 58 -0.72 -2.49 28.58
CA GLU A 58 0.16 -2.58 29.76
C GLU A 58 1.62 -2.23 29.46
N ILE A 59 2.13 -2.57 28.27
CA ILE A 59 3.52 -2.28 27.86
C ILE A 59 3.69 -1.02 27.00
N GLY A 60 2.61 -0.24 26.82
CA GLY A 60 2.64 1.04 26.11
C GLY A 60 2.78 0.95 24.58
N LEU A 61 2.44 -0.18 23.94
CA LEU A 61 2.52 -0.37 22.48
C LEU A 61 1.25 0.03 21.71
N VAL A 62 0.27 0.66 22.37
CA VAL A 62 -0.99 1.05 21.69
C VAL A 62 -0.78 2.31 20.87
N HIS A 63 -0.79 2.18 19.55
CA HIS A 63 -0.72 3.30 18.63
C HIS A 63 -2.06 4.05 18.54
N ARG A 64 -2.02 5.38 18.65
CA ARG A 64 -3.16 6.29 18.48
C ARG A 64 -2.89 7.23 17.30
N PRO A 65 -3.43 6.92 16.07
CA PRO A 65 -3.15 7.70 14.89
C PRO A 65 -3.75 9.11 14.97
N LYS A 66 -3.01 10.12 14.56
CA LYS A 66 -3.52 11.48 14.37
C LYS A 66 -4.28 11.60 13.06
N ARG A 67 -5.43 12.27 13.07
CA ARG A 67 -6.20 12.57 11.85
C ARG A 67 -5.69 13.84 11.18
N LYS A 68 -5.46 13.79 9.86
CA LYS A 68 -5.20 14.98 9.04
C LYS A 68 -6.20 15.07 7.87
N PRO A 69 -6.55 16.29 7.40
CA PRO A 69 -7.55 16.51 6.37
C PRO A 69 -7.05 16.26 4.93
N ASN A 70 -7.99 16.22 4.00
CA ASN A 70 -8.04 15.58 2.69
C ASN A 70 -7.52 16.37 1.48
N GLY A 71 -7.35 15.71 0.45
CA GLY A 71 -7.21 15.48 -0.98
C GLY A 71 -7.29 16.65 -1.99
N ILE A 72 -6.56 16.51 -3.15
CA ILE A 72 -6.27 17.62 -4.09
C ILE A 72 -6.26 17.10 -5.53
N THR A 73 -7.36 16.57 -6.10
CA THR A 73 -7.40 16.28 -7.54
C THR A 73 -8.50 17.05 -8.26
N LYS A 74 -8.19 17.58 -9.48
CA LYS A 74 -9.17 18.22 -10.37
C LYS A 74 -9.31 17.41 -11.66
N ALA A 75 -10.56 17.02 -12.01
CA ALA A 75 -10.87 16.27 -13.22
C ALA A 75 -10.91 17.19 -14.45
N ASP A 76 -10.47 16.67 -15.60
CA ASP A 76 -10.68 17.28 -16.92
C ASP A 76 -12.02 16.83 -17.50
N ARG A 77 -12.89 17.78 -17.85
CA ARG A 77 -14.26 17.50 -18.32
C ARG A 77 -14.33 17.16 -19.82
N GLU A 78 -13.37 17.56 -20.62
CA GLU A 78 -13.42 17.46 -22.09
C GLU A 78 -12.58 16.32 -22.69
N ALA A 79 -11.69 15.69 -21.90
CA ALA A 79 -10.84 14.62 -22.40
C ALA A 79 -11.61 13.31 -22.64
N ARG A 80 -11.18 12.53 -23.67
CA ARG A 80 -11.68 11.17 -23.93
C ARG A 80 -11.44 10.28 -22.71
N LYS A 81 -12.48 9.58 -22.27
CA LYS A 81 -12.51 8.78 -21.05
C LYS A 81 -12.80 7.32 -21.40
N SER A 82 -12.23 6.41 -20.62
CA SER A 82 -12.55 4.98 -20.65
C SER A 82 -13.72 4.66 -19.72
N ASP A 83 -14.39 3.53 -19.98
CA ASP A 83 -15.49 3.06 -19.16
C ASP A 83 -15.04 2.62 -17.77
N ASP A 84 -15.95 2.68 -16.80
CA ASP A 84 -15.76 2.08 -15.47
C ASP A 84 -16.03 0.57 -15.55
N LEU A 85 -14.97 -0.20 -15.69
CA LEU A 85 -15.04 -1.66 -15.75
C LEU A 85 -15.07 -2.31 -14.37
N LEU A 86 -14.61 -1.60 -13.32
CA LEU A 86 -14.57 -2.16 -11.96
C LEU A 86 -15.89 -2.00 -11.23
N LYS A 87 -16.67 -0.94 -11.50
CA LYS A 87 -17.94 -0.65 -10.82
C LYS A 87 -17.88 -0.78 -9.30
N ARG A 88 -16.77 -0.32 -8.71
CA ARG A 88 -16.42 -0.47 -7.28
C ARG A 88 -16.15 -1.91 -6.82
N GLU A 89 -16.12 -2.89 -7.72
CA GLU A 89 -15.76 -4.26 -7.38
C GLU A 89 -14.22 -4.43 -7.46
N PHE A 90 -13.56 -4.02 -6.38
CA PHE A 90 -12.10 -4.10 -6.23
C PHE A 90 -11.59 -5.47 -5.78
N LYS A 91 -12.46 -6.47 -5.68
CA LYS A 91 -12.04 -7.83 -5.39
C LYS A 91 -11.48 -8.47 -6.65
N ALA A 92 -10.30 -9.04 -6.55
CA ALA A 92 -9.68 -9.87 -7.59
C ALA A 92 -9.48 -11.27 -7.03
N ASP A 93 -9.68 -12.28 -7.88
CA ASP A 93 -9.57 -13.69 -7.49
C ASP A 93 -8.14 -14.23 -7.70
N LYS A 94 -7.36 -13.55 -8.53
CA LYS A 94 -5.95 -13.87 -8.81
C LYS A 94 -5.08 -12.63 -8.89
N PRO A 95 -3.74 -12.78 -8.70
CA PRO A 95 -2.79 -11.69 -8.93
C PRO A 95 -2.87 -11.15 -10.36
N LEU A 96 -2.58 -9.85 -10.52
CA LEU A 96 -2.47 -9.16 -11.82
C LEU A 96 -3.75 -9.16 -12.67
N GLU A 97 -4.91 -9.39 -12.06
CA GLU A 97 -6.21 -9.35 -12.76
C GLU A 97 -6.77 -7.93 -12.80
N LYS A 98 -6.87 -7.31 -11.63
CA LYS A 98 -7.38 -5.95 -11.44
C LYS A 98 -6.39 -5.15 -10.61
N CYS A 99 -6.05 -3.98 -11.09
CA CYS A 99 -5.14 -3.06 -10.41
C CYS A 99 -5.78 -1.68 -10.31
N VAL A 100 -5.34 -0.91 -9.33
CA VAL A 100 -5.72 0.50 -9.16
C VAL A 100 -4.47 1.36 -9.18
N THR A 101 -4.58 2.57 -9.73
CA THR A 101 -3.48 3.54 -9.78
C THR A 101 -3.95 4.92 -9.39
N ASP A 102 -3.07 5.69 -8.80
CA ASP A 102 -3.32 7.07 -8.39
C ASP A 102 -2.01 7.81 -8.13
N ILE A 103 -2.09 9.13 -8.03
CA ILE A 103 -0.97 10.02 -7.71
C ILE A 103 -1.25 10.70 -6.37
N THR A 104 -0.24 10.77 -5.52
CA THR A 104 -0.28 11.61 -4.32
C THR A 104 0.84 12.65 -4.33
N GLU A 105 0.59 13.80 -3.71
CA GLU A 105 1.56 14.88 -3.54
C GLU A 105 2.07 14.90 -2.10
N ILE A 106 3.38 15.15 -1.94
CA ILE A 106 4.05 15.36 -0.66
C ILE A 106 4.88 16.63 -0.79
N LYS A 107 4.70 17.56 0.15
CA LYS A 107 5.55 18.74 0.25
C LYS A 107 6.92 18.37 0.80
N ALA A 108 7.98 18.91 0.20
CA ALA A 108 9.36 18.73 0.57
C ALA A 108 10.03 20.09 0.79
N LYS A 109 11.25 20.08 1.32
CA LYS A 109 12.08 21.29 1.54
C LYS A 109 12.38 22.05 0.24
N ASP A 110 12.64 21.32 -0.82
CA ASP A 110 13.06 21.80 -2.15
C ASP A 110 11.92 21.79 -3.18
N GLY A 111 10.66 21.63 -2.74
CA GLY A 111 9.50 21.70 -3.61
C GLY A 111 8.42 20.66 -3.29
N LYS A 112 7.95 19.96 -4.30
CA LYS A 112 6.92 18.92 -4.20
C LYS A 112 7.39 17.62 -4.81
N LEU A 113 7.10 16.52 -4.15
CA LEU A 113 7.27 15.18 -4.70
C LEU A 113 5.92 14.60 -5.06
N TYR A 114 5.75 14.20 -6.31
CA TYR A 114 4.59 13.47 -6.80
C TYR A 114 4.93 11.99 -6.85
N VAL A 115 4.11 11.18 -6.21
CA VAL A 115 4.30 9.74 -6.11
C VAL A 115 3.14 9.06 -6.81
N SER A 116 3.43 8.27 -7.84
CA SER A 116 2.47 7.43 -8.56
C SER A 116 2.76 5.97 -8.31
N ALA A 117 1.73 5.17 -8.07
CA ALA A 117 1.86 3.74 -7.87
C ALA A 117 0.72 2.96 -8.50
N ILE A 118 0.99 1.71 -8.87
CA ILE A 118 0.00 0.71 -9.26
C ILE A 118 -0.08 -0.35 -8.17
N PHE A 119 -1.28 -0.56 -7.64
CA PHE A 119 -1.56 -1.54 -6.58
C PHE A 119 -2.39 -2.69 -7.12
N ASP A 120 -2.01 -3.91 -6.80
CA ASP A 120 -2.81 -5.10 -7.11
C ASP A 120 -4.04 -5.20 -6.21
N CYS A 121 -5.19 -5.46 -6.79
CA CYS A 121 -6.42 -5.65 -6.03
C CYS A 121 -6.49 -7.01 -5.31
N PHE A 122 -5.73 -8.00 -5.73
CA PHE A 122 -5.69 -9.32 -5.11
C PHE A 122 -5.02 -9.30 -3.73
N ASP A 123 -3.81 -8.75 -3.64
CA ASP A 123 -2.98 -8.82 -2.44
C ASP A 123 -2.54 -7.46 -1.88
N SER A 124 -2.88 -6.38 -2.57
CA SER A 124 -2.47 -5.00 -2.25
C SER A 124 -0.96 -4.74 -2.42
N SER A 125 -0.24 -5.57 -3.17
CA SER A 125 1.16 -5.29 -3.49
C SER A 125 1.29 -4.06 -4.38
N VAL A 126 2.40 -3.36 -4.25
CA VAL A 126 2.84 -2.32 -5.19
C VAL A 126 3.57 -3.00 -6.33
N LEU A 127 2.99 -2.90 -7.53
CA LEU A 127 3.52 -3.49 -8.76
C LEU A 127 4.49 -2.54 -9.47
N GLY A 128 4.17 -1.26 -9.45
CA GLY A 128 4.97 -0.20 -10.04
C GLY A 128 4.93 1.06 -9.18
N LEU A 129 6.04 1.76 -9.11
CA LEU A 129 6.23 2.99 -8.34
C LEU A 129 7.11 3.94 -9.14
N ALA A 130 6.67 5.18 -9.31
CA ALA A 130 7.48 6.28 -9.85
C ALA A 130 7.30 7.54 -9.02
N MET A 131 8.34 8.37 -8.96
CA MET A 131 8.36 9.59 -8.14
C MET A 131 9.08 10.70 -8.88
N GLU A 132 8.39 11.83 -9.10
CA GLU A 132 8.90 12.98 -9.84
C GLU A 132 8.58 14.30 -9.13
N THR A 133 9.28 15.36 -9.52
CA THR A 133 9.04 16.73 -9.00
C THR A 133 7.95 17.47 -9.77
N ASN A 134 7.36 16.83 -10.78
CA ASN A 134 6.24 17.36 -11.57
C ASN A 134 5.18 16.29 -11.79
N MET A 135 3.92 16.71 -11.94
CA MET A 135 2.77 15.82 -12.14
C MET A 135 2.37 15.77 -13.64
N LYS A 136 3.31 15.35 -14.49
CA LYS A 136 3.06 15.15 -15.93
C LYS A 136 2.55 13.72 -16.21
N ALA A 137 2.07 13.49 -17.42
CA ALA A 137 1.64 12.16 -17.88
C ALA A 137 2.80 11.14 -17.88
N THR A 138 4.03 11.59 -18.08
CA THR A 138 5.25 10.78 -18.01
C THR A 138 5.42 10.09 -16.66
N LEU A 139 4.99 10.69 -15.55
CA LEU A 139 5.02 10.06 -14.24
C LEU A 139 4.17 8.76 -14.22
N CYS A 140 2.97 8.79 -14.82
CA CYS A 140 2.10 7.61 -14.90
C CYS A 140 2.65 6.58 -15.89
N GLU A 141 3.24 7.03 -17.00
CA GLU A 141 3.93 6.17 -17.99
C GLU A 141 5.09 5.43 -17.33
N HIS A 142 5.99 6.12 -16.62
CA HIS A 142 7.11 5.50 -15.91
C HIS A 142 6.63 4.54 -14.82
N THR A 143 5.50 4.84 -14.16
CA THR A 143 4.91 3.91 -13.18
C THR A 143 4.46 2.62 -13.85
N LEU A 144 3.86 2.73 -15.03
CA LEU A 144 3.41 1.59 -15.83
C LEU A 144 4.59 0.80 -16.41
N ASP A 145 5.63 1.49 -16.91
CA ASP A 145 6.86 0.86 -17.37
C ASP A 145 7.52 0.03 -16.25
N ASN A 146 7.67 0.61 -15.07
CA ASN A 146 8.25 -0.08 -13.92
C ASN A 146 7.40 -1.29 -13.49
N ALA A 147 6.07 -1.17 -13.54
CA ALA A 147 5.17 -2.28 -13.24
C ALA A 147 5.32 -3.42 -14.25
N TYR A 148 5.33 -3.09 -15.54
CA TYR A 148 5.43 -4.10 -16.60
C TYR A 148 6.81 -4.77 -16.65
N LEU A 149 7.88 -4.02 -16.41
CA LEU A 149 9.24 -4.58 -16.32
C LEU A 149 9.38 -5.60 -15.19
N ALA A 150 8.75 -5.33 -14.04
CA ALA A 150 8.76 -6.24 -12.89
C ALA A 150 7.75 -7.39 -13.03
N HIS A 151 6.65 -7.17 -13.78
CA HIS A 151 5.53 -8.10 -13.93
C HIS A 151 5.04 -8.13 -15.38
N PRO A 152 5.73 -8.83 -16.30
CA PRO A 152 5.32 -8.92 -17.72
C PRO A 152 3.92 -9.55 -17.91
N ASP A 153 3.47 -10.35 -16.94
CA ASP A 153 2.13 -10.98 -16.92
C ASP A 153 0.99 -10.00 -16.64
N LEU A 154 1.29 -8.70 -16.46
CA LEU A 154 0.29 -7.63 -16.45
C LEU A 154 -0.49 -7.48 -17.78
N ARG A 155 -0.05 -8.12 -18.85
CA ARG A 155 -0.80 -8.15 -20.10
C ARG A 155 -2.21 -8.71 -19.90
N GLY A 156 -3.22 -7.93 -20.32
CA GLY A 156 -4.64 -8.25 -20.13
C GLY A 156 -5.22 -7.82 -18.76
N ALA A 157 -4.40 -7.33 -17.85
CA ALA A 157 -4.88 -6.76 -16.58
C ALA A 157 -5.73 -5.51 -16.81
N ILE A 158 -6.69 -5.28 -15.92
CA ILE A 158 -7.45 -4.03 -15.86
C ILE A 158 -6.74 -3.09 -14.89
N VAL A 159 -6.31 -1.91 -15.37
CA VAL A 159 -5.76 -0.85 -14.53
C VAL A 159 -6.76 0.30 -14.44
N HIS A 160 -7.27 0.54 -13.25
CA HIS A 160 -8.28 1.54 -12.95
C HIS A 160 -7.68 2.79 -12.33
N SER A 161 -8.08 3.96 -12.81
CA SER A 161 -7.65 5.28 -12.33
C SER A 161 -8.82 6.24 -12.16
N ASP A 162 -8.55 7.38 -11.57
CA ASP A 162 -9.42 8.54 -11.70
C ASP A 162 -9.38 9.10 -13.15
N ARG A 163 -10.13 10.20 -13.38
CA ARG A 163 -10.19 10.89 -14.67
C ARG A 163 -9.20 12.05 -14.77
N GLY A 164 -8.10 11.99 -14.05
CA GLY A 164 -7.04 12.99 -14.10
C GLY A 164 -6.43 13.11 -15.50
N ARG A 165 -5.92 14.31 -15.85
CA ARG A 165 -5.33 14.58 -17.16
C ARG A 165 -4.18 13.66 -17.51
N GLN A 166 -3.46 13.18 -16.52
CA GLN A 166 -2.34 12.24 -16.67
C GLN A 166 -2.82 10.93 -17.28
N TYR A 167 -3.94 10.40 -16.78
CA TYR A 167 -4.52 9.12 -17.21
C TYR A 167 -5.33 9.21 -18.50
N THR A 168 -5.83 10.42 -18.86
CA THR A 168 -6.52 10.66 -20.13
C THR A 168 -5.59 11.06 -21.27
N SER A 169 -4.28 11.24 -21.00
CA SER A 169 -3.29 11.64 -21.98
C SER A 169 -3.04 10.56 -23.04
N GLU A 170 -2.64 11.02 -24.22
CA GLU A 170 -2.25 10.11 -25.31
C GLU A 170 -1.04 9.26 -24.92
N THR A 171 -0.04 9.86 -24.29
CA THR A 171 1.17 9.18 -23.78
C THR A 171 0.83 7.97 -22.93
N TYR A 172 -0.06 8.15 -21.93
CA TYR A 172 -0.45 7.04 -21.04
C TYR A 172 -1.25 5.96 -21.77
N ARG A 173 -2.15 6.34 -22.68
CA ARG A 173 -2.92 5.37 -23.49
C ARG A 173 -2.02 4.55 -24.41
N GLN A 174 -1.02 5.18 -25.04
CA GLN A 174 -0.03 4.48 -25.86
C GLN A 174 0.78 3.47 -25.04
N ALA A 175 1.18 3.83 -23.81
CA ALA A 175 1.87 2.92 -22.92
C ALA A 175 0.99 1.72 -22.52
N LEU A 176 -0.29 1.94 -22.19
CA LEU A 176 -1.24 0.86 -21.92
C LEU A 176 -1.39 -0.07 -23.11
N SER A 177 -1.55 0.50 -24.32
CA SER A 177 -1.67 -0.28 -25.58
C SER A 177 -0.41 -1.09 -25.87
N LYS A 178 0.78 -0.49 -25.71
CA LYS A 178 2.09 -1.14 -25.85
C LYS A 178 2.19 -2.41 -25.01
N TYR A 179 1.69 -2.37 -23.79
CA TYR A 179 1.75 -3.48 -22.84
C TYR A 179 0.50 -4.39 -22.88
N GLY A 180 -0.51 -4.05 -23.68
CA GLY A 180 -1.75 -4.81 -23.77
C GLY A 180 -2.56 -4.79 -22.47
N ILE A 181 -2.52 -3.66 -21.75
CA ILE A 181 -3.24 -3.43 -20.49
C ILE A 181 -4.55 -2.71 -20.78
N ILE A 182 -5.61 -3.10 -20.10
CA ILE A 182 -6.97 -2.56 -20.27
C ILE A 182 -7.17 -1.38 -19.34
N GLN A 183 -7.49 -0.21 -19.90
CA GLN A 183 -7.80 0.97 -19.13
C GLN A 183 -9.21 0.94 -18.59
N SER A 184 -9.36 1.26 -17.32
CA SER A 184 -10.64 1.55 -16.67
C SER A 184 -10.56 2.88 -15.94
N MET A 185 -11.65 3.64 -15.89
CA MET A 185 -11.72 4.95 -15.25
C MET A 185 -13.01 5.09 -14.45
N ASN A 186 -12.98 5.93 -13.42
CA ASN A 186 -14.18 6.28 -12.65
C ASN A 186 -15.37 6.65 -13.56
N SER A 187 -16.59 6.33 -13.15
CA SER A 187 -17.83 6.68 -13.85
C SER A 187 -18.01 8.20 -14.00
N ASP A 188 -18.88 8.64 -14.90
CA ASP A 188 -19.18 10.06 -15.10
C ASP A 188 -19.94 10.61 -13.89
N GLY A 189 -19.46 11.74 -13.36
CA GLY A 189 -19.93 12.26 -12.09
C GLY A 189 -19.47 11.42 -10.88
N GLY A 190 -18.54 10.48 -11.08
CA GLY A 190 -18.01 9.59 -10.06
C GLY A 190 -17.50 10.35 -8.83
N ARG A 191 -17.90 9.89 -7.66
CA ARG A 191 -17.46 10.43 -6.38
C ARG A 191 -16.06 9.89 -6.08
N CYS A 192 -15.31 10.53 -5.16
CA CYS A 192 -14.01 10.07 -4.67
C CYS A 192 -13.98 8.58 -4.28
N HIS A 193 -15.11 8.00 -3.90
CA HIS A 193 -15.26 6.59 -3.56
C HIS A 193 -14.93 5.59 -4.69
N ASP A 194 -14.89 6.04 -5.94
CA ASP A 194 -14.60 5.16 -7.08
C ASP A 194 -13.11 4.78 -7.14
N ASN A 195 -12.22 5.52 -6.44
CA ASN A 195 -10.81 5.16 -6.23
C ASN A 195 -10.42 5.02 -4.73
N ALA A 196 -11.40 4.72 -3.88
CA ALA A 196 -11.24 4.65 -2.42
C ALA A 196 -10.11 3.69 -1.98
N ARG A 197 -9.79 2.69 -2.81
CA ARG A 197 -8.70 1.77 -2.53
C ARG A 197 -7.34 2.48 -2.55
N CYS A 198 -7.03 3.25 -3.59
CA CYS A 198 -5.80 4.05 -3.65
C CYS A 198 -5.75 5.10 -2.54
N GLU A 199 -6.86 5.81 -2.29
CA GLU A 199 -6.92 6.79 -1.19
C GLU A 199 -6.58 6.15 0.16
N SER A 200 -7.09 4.94 0.42
CA SER A 200 -6.76 4.17 1.62
C SER A 200 -5.27 3.78 1.69
N MET A 201 -4.65 3.45 0.54
CA MET A 201 -3.22 3.10 0.47
C MET A 201 -2.34 4.32 0.79
N TRP A 202 -2.65 5.48 0.19
CA TRP A 202 -1.95 6.74 0.48
C TRP A 202 -2.11 7.20 1.92
N ALA A 203 -3.33 7.11 2.46
CA ALA A 203 -3.58 7.45 3.85
C ALA A 203 -2.75 6.58 4.81
N ARG A 204 -2.60 5.30 4.51
CA ARG A 204 -1.76 4.37 5.29
C ARG A 204 -0.28 4.72 5.17
N MET A 205 0.23 4.93 3.96
CA MET A 205 1.61 5.35 3.77
C MET A 205 1.90 6.64 4.55
N LYS A 206 1.04 7.64 4.41
CA LYS A 206 1.23 8.91 5.12
C LYS A 206 1.17 8.74 6.65
N SER A 207 0.25 7.93 7.16
CA SER A 207 0.12 7.73 8.62
C SER A 207 1.18 6.80 9.21
N GLU A 208 1.65 5.81 8.46
CA GLU A 208 2.61 4.83 8.96
C GLU A 208 4.06 5.28 8.76
N LEU A 209 4.35 6.00 7.67
CA LEU A 209 5.71 6.44 7.35
C LEU A 209 5.97 7.90 7.71
N LEU A 210 5.06 8.82 7.36
CA LEU A 210 5.38 10.24 7.37
C LEU A 210 4.86 10.96 8.61
N TYR A 211 3.57 10.82 8.94
CA TYR A 211 2.98 11.57 10.05
C TYR A 211 3.60 11.15 11.37
N ASP A 212 3.87 12.14 12.23
CA ASP A 212 4.48 11.99 13.56
C ASP A 212 5.95 11.49 13.57
N ARG A 213 6.55 11.15 12.39
CA ARG A 213 7.97 10.76 12.28
C ARG A 213 8.81 11.84 11.64
N TYR A 214 8.32 12.38 10.53
CA TYR A 214 9.09 13.32 9.71
C TYR A 214 8.34 14.62 9.50
N ASN A 215 9.04 15.74 9.67
CA ASN A 215 8.62 16.98 9.06
C ASN A 215 9.04 16.95 7.60
N THR A 216 8.13 16.59 6.69
CA THR A 216 8.45 16.44 5.27
C THR A 216 8.99 17.73 4.63
N GLU A 217 8.60 18.90 5.14
CA GLU A 217 9.09 20.19 4.66
C GLU A 217 10.55 20.47 5.10
N SER A 218 11.15 19.64 5.96
CA SER A 218 12.58 19.69 6.27
C SER A 218 13.41 18.68 5.47
N LEU A 219 12.78 17.75 4.75
CA LEU A 219 13.43 16.75 3.92
C LEU A 219 13.41 17.16 2.45
N THR A 220 14.48 16.85 1.73
CA THR A 220 14.55 17.00 0.27
C THR A 220 13.67 15.97 -0.44
N THR A 221 13.36 16.24 -1.71
CA THR A 221 12.63 15.27 -2.55
C THR A 221 13.38 13.95 -2.68
N ASP A 222 14.71 13.96 -2.69
CA ASP A 222 15.52 12.74 -2.80
C ASP A 222 15.50 11.91 -1.50
N GLU A 223 15.57 12.54 -0.34
CA GLU A 223 15.40 11.85 0.94
C GLU A 223 14.00 11.22 1.05
N LEU A 224 12.96 11.94 0.62
CA LEU A 224 11.60 11.39 0.58
C LEU A 224 11.47 10.21 -0.39
N ARG A 225 12.14 10.24 -1.55
CA ARG A 225 12.17 9.11 -2.51
C ARG A 225 12.71 7.84 -1.86
N VAL A 226 13.83 7.95 -1.14
CA VAL A 226 14.44 6.80 -0.45
C VAL A 226 13.49 6.21 0.59
N LEU A 227 12.88 7.07 1.43
CA LEU A 227 11.95 6.64 2.48
C LEU A 227 10.71 5.95 1.88
N ILE A 228 10.09 6.54 0.86
CA ILE A 228 8.87 6.02 0.22
C ILE A 228 9.16 4.74 -0.56
N TRP A 229 10.30 4.67 -1.26
CA TRP A 229 10.71 3.46 -1.95
C TRP A 229 10.92 2.30 -0.96
N ARG A 230 11.67 2.54 0.13
CA ARG A 230 11.86 1.56 1.19
C ARG A 230 10.54 1.10 1.79
N TYR A 231 9.63 2.05 2.05
CA TYR A 231 8.32 1.74 2.60
C TYR A 231 7.51 0.81 1.69
N PHE A 232 7.36 1.13 0.42
CA PHE A 232 6.51 0.34 -0.48
C PHE A 232 7.17 -0.95 -0.94
N ILE A 233 8.41 -0.89 -1.37
CA ILE A 233 9.06 -2.06 -2.01
C ILE A 233 9.60 -3.03 -0.96
N SER A 234 10.30 -2.53 0.06
CA SER A 234 10.90 -3.39 1.07
C SER A 234 9.91 -3.78 2.17
N TYR A 235 9.27 -2.79 2.80
CA TYR A 235 8.43 -3.04 3.97
C TYR A 235 7.01 -3.47 3.59
N TRP A 236 6.28 -2.66 2.82
CA TRP A 236 4.89 -2.91 2.45
C TRP A 236 4.70 -4.26 1.76
N ASN A 237 5.47 -4.50 0.69
CA ASN A 237 5.31 -5.70 -0.12
C ASN A 237 5.70 -6.98 0.64
N ASN A 238 6.77 -6.94 1.45
CA ASN A 238 7.40 -8.16 1.95
C ASN A 238 7.22 -8.42 3.46
N ARG A 239 6.97 -7.37 4.26
CA ARG A 239 7.01 -7.51 5.73
C ARG A 239 5.75 -7.02 6.44
N ARG A 240 5.07 -6.03 5.86
CA ARG A 240 3.92 -5.41 6.51
C ARG A 240 2.75 -6.38 6.66
N ILE A 241 2.27 -6.56 7.88
CA ILE A 241 1.07 -7.34 8.17
C ILE A 241 -0.15 -6.65 7.55
N CYS A 242 -0.84 -7.34 6.65
CA CYS A 242 -2.03 -6.86 5.97
C CYS A 242 -3.26 -7.67 6.42
N SER A 243 -4.13 -7.06 7.23
CA SER A 243 -5.32 -7.73 7.76
C SER A 243 -6.29 -8.18 6.65
N ALA A 244 -6.37 -7.44 5.52
CA ALA A 244 -7.17 -7.84 4.37
C ALA A 244 -6.64 -9.11 3.66
N ASN A 245 -5.39 -9.48 3.92
CA ASN A 245 -4.76 -10.70 3.42
C ASN A 245 -4.74 -11.83 4.48
N GLY A 246 -5.60 -11.74 5.49
CA GLY A 246 -5.57 -12.71 6.60
C GLY A 246 -4.30 -12.60 7.46
N GLY A 247 -3.65 -11.44 7.50
CA GLY A 247 -2.41 -11.21 8.26
C GLY A 247 -1.13 -11.51 7.48
N LEU A 248 -1.24 -11.83 6.20
CA LEU A 248 -0.05 -12.08 5.37
C LEU A 248 0.45 -10.78 4.73
N PRO A 249 1.77 -10.58 4.65
CA PRO A 249 2.35 -9.60 3.74
C PRO A 249 1.90 -9.83 2.29
N PRO A 250 1.76 -8.78 1.45
CA PRO A 250 1.30 -8.91 0.08
C PRO A 250 2.01 -10.00 -0.73
N MET A 251 3.33 -9.98 -0.78
CA MET A 251 4.09 -10.96 -1.57
C MET A 251 4.02 -12.38 -1.01
N ILE A 252 3.85 -12.56 0.29
CA ILE A 252 3.63 -13.89 0.88
C ILE A 252 2.26 -14.45 0.48
N LYS A 253 1.20 -13.60 0.43
CA LYS A 253 -0.12 -14.01 -0.08
C LYS A 253 -0.01 -14.44 -1.54
N ARG A 254 0.69 -13.67 -2.38
CA ARG A 254 0.92 -13.98 -3.80
C ARG A 254 1.65 -15.30 -3.97
N GLN A 255 2.73 -15.49 -3.24
CA GLN A 255 3.52 -16.73 -3.26
C GLN A 255 2.67 -17.96 -2.90
N ARG A 256 1.86 -17.86 -1.82
CA ARG A 256 0.95 -18.95 -1.42
C ARG A 256 -0.10 -19.27 -2.50
N TYR A 257 -0.59 -18.24 -3.19
CA TYR A 257 -1.51 -18.46 -4.32
C TYR A 257 -0.86 -19.28 -5.43
N TYR A 258 0.33 -18.90 -5.89
CA TYR A 258 1.02 -19.66 -6.94
C TYR A 258 1.40 -21.07 -6.47
N GLN A 259 1.83 -21.25 -5.24
CA GLN A 259 2.07 -22.59 -4.67
C GLN A 259 0.81 -23.45 -4.65
N SER A 260 -0.36 -22.87 -4.37
CA SER A 260 -1.63 -23.62 -4.41
C SER A 260 -2.03 -24.12 -5.81
N LEU A 261 -1.48 -23.49 -6.85
CA LEU A 261 -1.65 -23.89 -8.26
C LEU A 261 -0.54 -24.85 -8.75
N GLY A 262 0.37 -25.27 -7.89
CA GLY A 262 1.53 -26.09 -8.27
C GLY A 262 2.59 -25.33 -9.09
N LEU A 263 2.51 -24.01 -9.13
CA LEU A 263 3.48 -23.15 -9.83
C LEU A 263 4.60 -22.74 -8.85
N ALA A 264 5.85 -22.87 -9.27
CA ALA A 264 6.97 -22.30 -8.54
C ALA A 264 6.83 -20.77 -8.52
N ALA A 265 7.04 -20.17 -7.35
CA ALA A 265 6.98 -18.71 -7.17
C ALA A 265 8.32 -18.08 -7.54
#